data_1e15f3f361c2ded706b0d973e87cedd4
#
_entry.id   1e15f3f361c2ded706b0d973e87cedd4
#
_cell.length_a   1.000
_cell.length_b   1.000
_cell.length_c   1.000
_cell.angle_alpha   90.00
_cell.angle_beta   90.00
_cell.angle_gamma   90.00
#
_symmetry.space_group_name_H-M   'P 1'
#
loop_
_entity.id
_entity.type
_entity.pdbx_description
1 polymer ?
#
loop_
_entity_poly.entity_id
_entity_poly.type
_entity_poly.pdbx_seq_one_letter_code
_entity_poly.pdbx_strand_id
1 'polypeptide(L)'
;MILHAVLGNPNHPEYGVATIPLPIPHDQYAHCVELLEALEIGDAVKSDCQVQEINSFYSVLKRTEMLTVNVEELNYLAKRLDSFDVGEAAQFQAMAHKLELSELKDLINLTFCCQQTTVITDFSDLAAVGRDHYMNLHGGCTTVTELEALDGEETARQLIKSGGGTVTPYGVVYDNGMKLEQVYDGQFFPCYYYEPRATMVAATPKSEPENTEHITWLYLPMAQEEIDRVLQRSGIADSADARLRLEHSQLPDEVNVLLDMEH
;
A
#
# COMPACT_ATOMS: atom_id res chain seq x y z
N MET A 1 11.65 -6.34 1.44
CA MET A 1 11.77 -5.45 2.64
C MET A 1 12.28 -4.10 2.20
N ILE A 2 11.47 -3.06 2.36
CA ILE A 2 11.72 -1.72 1.83
C ILE A 2 11.89 -0.66 2.92
N LEU A 3 11.47 -0.96 4.17
CA LEU A 3 11.64 -0.06 5.28
C LEU A 3 11.83 -0.82 6.61
N HIS A 4 12.44 -0.14 7.58
CA HIS A 4 12.47 -0.54 8.98
C HIS A 4 11.81 0.57 9.78
N ALA A 5 10.85 0.21 10.64
CA ALA A 5 10.25 1.13 11.60
C ALA A 5 10.74 0.81 13.02
N VAL A 6 11.21 1.81 13.72
CA VAL A 6 11.51 1.74 15.15
C VAL A 6 10.25 2.18 15.88
N LEU A 7 9.62 1.24 16.57
CA LEU A 7 8.32 1.41 17.24
C LEU A 7 8.49 1.33 18.75
N GLY A 8 7.77 2.18 19.48
CA GLY A 8 7.76 2.19 20.94
C GLY A 8 6.36 2.46 21.50
N ASN A 9 6.19 2.19 22.79
CA ASN A 9 4.96 2.47 23.50
C ASN A 9 4.92 3.95 23.92
N PRO A 10 3.97 4.74 23.42
CA PRO A 10 3.86 6.17 23.78
C PRO A 10 3.55 6.40 25.27
N ASN A 11 2.92 5.42 25.94
CA ASN A 11 2.55 5.50 27.33
C ASN A 11 3.64 4.95 28.29
N HIS A 12 4.52 4.09 27.77
CA HIS A 12 5.56 3.40 28.51
C HIS A 12 6.92 3.46 27.80
N PRO A 13 7.52 4.65 27.64
CA PRO A 13 8.79 4.82 26.94
C PRO A 13 9.94 4.05 27.62
N GLU A 14 9.82 3.70 28.90
CA GLU A 14 10.74 2.89 29.66
C GLU A 14 10.86 1.42 29.17
N TYR A 15 9.90 0.92 28.42
CA TYR A 15 9.95 -0.42 27.83
C TYR A 15 10.95 -0.49 26.64
N GLY A 16 11.38 0.66 26.14
CA GLY A 16 12.28 0.74 25.00
C GLY A 16 11.55 0.69 23.66
N VAL A 17 12.23 0.14 22.66
CA VAL A 17 11.74 0.12 21.27
C VAL A 17 12.03 -1.21 20.59
N ALA A 18 11.21 -1.56 19.60
CA ALA A 18 11.45 -2.66 18.67
C ALA A 18 11.68 -2.15 17.26
N THR A 19 12.61 -2.74 16.53
CA THR A 19 12.81 -2.47 15.10
C THR A 19 12.09 -3.53 14.28
N ILE A 20 11.07 -3.13 13.55
CA ILE A 20 10.23 -4.02 12.76
C ILE A 20 10.56 -3.86 11.27
N PRO A 21 10.95 -4.94 10.57
CA PRO A 21 11.13 -4.94 9.12
C PRO A 21 9.78 -4.91 8.43
N LEU A 22 9.61 -4.07 7.41
CA LEU A 22 8.35 -3.93 6.69
C LEU A 22 8.57 -3.97 5.16
N PRO A 23 7.73 -4.66 4.39
CA PRO A 23 6.70 -5.60 4.86
C PRO A 23 7.29 -6.65 5.80
N ILE A 24 6.52 -7.05 6.82
CA ILE A 24 6.97 -8.09 7.76
C ILE A 24 7.13 -9.40 6.98
N PRO A 25 8.34 -10.02 6.96
CA PRO A 25 8.53 -11.29 6.31
C PRO A 25 7.66 -12.38 6.96
N HIS A 26 7.10 -13.25 6.14
CA HIS A 26 6.18 -14.29 6.58
C HIS A 26 6.78 -15.18 7.70
N ASP A 27 8.04 -15.57 7.56
CA ASP A 27 8.77 -16.40 8.53
C ASP A 27 9.17 -15.65 9.81
N GLN A 28 9.01 -14.33 9.85
CA GLN A 28 9.33 -13.49 11.02
C GLN A 28 8.08 -12.87 11.65
N TYR A 29 6.90 -13.16 11.10
CA TYR A 29 5.67 -12.46 11.50
C TYR A 29 5.37 -12.67 13.00
N ALA A 30 5.33 -13.93 13.47
CA ALA A 30 5.09 -14.25 14.86
C ALA A 30 6.13 -13.59 15.79
N HIS A 31 7.41 -13.61 15.41
CA HIS A 31 8.46 -12.97 16.19
C HIS A 31 8.29 -11.45 16.28
N CYS A 32 7.90 -10.78 15.19
CA CYS A 32 7.61 -9.35 15.21
C CYS A 32 6.43 -9.01 16.12
N VAL A 33 5.38 -9.85 16.12
CA VAL A 33 4.23 -9.69 17.03
C VAL A 33 4.68 -9.85 18.48
N GLU A 34 5.46 -10.89 18.83
CA GLU A 34 6.02 -11.08 20.18
C GLU A 34 6.84 -9.86 20.66
N LEU A 35 7.64 -9.25 19.78
CA LEU A 35 8.41 -8.05 20.12
C LEU A 35 7.50 -6.86 20.45
N LEU A 36 6.40 -6.68 19.70
CA LEU A 36 5.43 -5.60 19.92
C LEU A 36 4.64 -5.85 21.22
N GLU A 37 4.21 -7.09 21.46
CA GLU A 37 3.50 -7.49 22.69
C GLU A 37 4.37 -7.29 23.93
N ALA A 38 5.68 -7.55 23.85
CA ALA A 38 6.61 -7.28 24.94
C ALA A 38 6.71 -5.79 25.31
N LEU A 39 6.34 -4.90 24.38
CA LEU A 39 6.23 -3.45 24.60
C LEU A 39 4.78 -3.02 24.95
N GLU A 40 3.85 -3.96 25.06
CA GLU A 40 2.41 -3.72 25.25
C GLU A 40 1.78 -2.84 24.15
N ILE A 41 2.21 -3.04 22.88
CA ILE A 41 1.70 -2.37 21.67
C ILE A 41 1.48 -3.39 20.56
N GLY A 42 1.01 -2.90 19.40
CA GLY A 42 0.81 -3.72 18.21
C GLY A 42 -0.56 -4.39 18.16
N ASP A 43 -1.59 -3.78 18.74
CA ASP A 43 -2.96 -4.22 18.57
C ASP A 43 -3.36 -4.24 17.09
N ALA A 44 -4.10 -5.27 16.66
CA ALA A 44 -4.47 -5.42 15.25
C ALA A 44 -5.38 -4.28 14.74
N VAL A 45 -6.12 -3.64 15.63
CA VAL A 45 -7.14 -2.62 15.29
C VAL A 45 -6.73 -1.22 15.72
N LYS A 46 -6.11 -1.10 16.91
CA LYS A 46 -5.80 0.21 17.50
C LYS A 46 -4.50 0.80 16.98
N SER A 47 -4.46 2.11 16.91
CA SER A 47 -3.21 2.85 16.72
C SER A 47 -2.54 3.04 18.07
N ASP A 48 -1.59 2.18 18.41
CA ASP A 48 -0.90 2.14 19.71
C ASP A 48 0.63 2.15 19.60
N CYS A 49 1.18 2.09 18.38
CA CYS A 49 2.60 2.10 18.12
C CYS A 49 3.09 3.51 17.80
N GLN A 50 3.94 4.10 18.65
CA GLN A 50 4.61 5.36 18.31
C GLN A 50 5.81 5.09 17.40
N VAL A 51 5.83 5.74 16.24
CA VAL A 51 6.96 5.69 15.31
C VAL A 51 8.09 6.58 15.84
N GLN A 52 9.20 5.97 16.24
CA GLN A 52 10.39 6.71 16.70
C GLN A 52 11.31 7.08 15.52
N GLU A 53 11.45 6.17 14.56
CA GLU A 53 12.30 6.34 13.39
C GLU A 53 11.77 5.51 12.21
N ILE A 54 11.84 6.06 10.99
CA ILE A 54 11.61 5.35 9.74
C ILE A 54 12.90 5.34 8.91
N ASN A 55 13.40 4.15 8.62
CA ASN A 55 14.56 3.93 7.77
C ASN A 55 14.13 3.32 6.44
N SER A 56 14.03 4.13 5.38
CA SER A 56 13.46 3.75 4.10
C SER A 56 14.01 4.58 2.95
N PHE A 57 13.96 4.00 1.73
CA PHE A 57 14.08 4.74 0.48
C PHE A 57 12.96 5.79 0.32
N TYR A 58 11.78 5.53 0.84
CA TYR A 58 10.65 6.46 0.83
C TYR A 58 10.81 7.52 1.93
N SER A 59 11.66 8.51 1.67
CA SER A 59 12.01 9.52 2.69
C SER A 59 10.82 10.40 3.13
N VAL A 60 9.75 10.47 2.31
CA VAL A 60 8.51 11.16 2.68
C VAL A 60 7.83 10.52 3.91
N LEU A 61 8.04 9.21 4.15
CA LEU A 61 7.49 8.50 5.30
C LEU A 61 8.07 8.98 6.66
N LYS A 62 9.18 9.71 6.66
CA LYS A 62 9.68 10.37 7.89
C LYS A 62 8.66 11.34 8.50
N ARG A 63 7.65 11.76 7.75
CA ARG A 63 6.55 12.57 8.27
C ARG A 63 5.66 11.82 9.25
N THR A 64 5.72 10.48 9.27
CA THR A 64 5.02 9.66 10.25
C THR A 64 5.79 9.52 11.57
N GLU A 65 7.05 9.95 11.63
CA GLU A 65 7.83 9.93 12.87
C GLU A 65 7.15 10.76 13.95
N MET A 66 7.16 10.27 15.18
CA MET A 66 6.46 10.77 16.36
C MET A 66 4.93 10.64 16.34
N LEU A 67 4.33 10.13 15.25
CA LEU A 67 2.91 9.80 15.24
C LEU A 67 2.68 8.43 15.87
N THR A 68 1.46 8.25 16.42
CA THR A 68 0.99 6.95 16.90
C THR A 68 0.17 6.32 15.78
N VAL A 69 0.58 5.12 15.37
CA VAL A 69 0.05 4.43 14.18
C VAL A 69 -0.42 3.01 14.53
N ASN A 70 -1.22 2.43 13.65
CA ASN A 70 -1.50 1.00 13.65
C ASN A 70 -0.43 0.25 12.86
N VAL A 71 0.13 -0.82 13.41
CA VAL A 71 1.22 -1.58 12.78
C VAL A 71 0.77 -2.32 11.53
N GLU A 72 -0.50 -2.79 11.46
CA GLU A 72 -1.04 -3.46 10.29
C GLU A 72 -1.23 -2.49 9.11
N GLU A 73 -1.64 -1.24 9.39
CA GLU A 73 -1.68 -0.19 8.36
C GLU A 73 -0.30 0.12 7.81
N LEU A 74 0.71 0.20 8.69
CA LEU A 74 2.07 0.45 8.28
C LEU A 74 2.64 -0.73 7.46
N ASN A 75 2.32 -1.96 7.85
CA ASN A 75 2.68 -3.17 7.12
C ASN A 75 2.00 -3.22 5.74
N TYR A 76 0.71 -2.90 5.68
CA TYR A 76 -0.03 -2.84 4.42
C TYR A 76 0.53 -1.77 3.47
N LEU A 77 0.78 -0.56 3.99
CA LEU A 77 1.42 0.50 3.21
C LEU A 77 2.77 0.04 2.64
N ALA A 78 3.59 -0.62 3.46
CA ALA A 78 4.86 -1.15 3.02
C ALA A 78 4.69 -2.22 1.92
N LYS A 79 3.71 -3.12 2.03
CA LYS A 79 3.38 -4.11 0.98
C LYS A 79 3.03 -3.40 -0.34
N ARG A 80 2.20 -2.34 -0.29
CA ARG A 80 1.86 -1.54 -1.47
C ARG A 80 3.09 -0.91 -2.11
N LEU A 81 3.93 -0.26 -1.31
CA LEU A 81 5.11 0.46 -1.80
C LEU A 81 6.21 -0.49 -2.32
N ASP A 82 6.27 -1.74 -1.84
CA ASP A 82 7.23 -2.75 -2.31
C ASP A 82 6.95 -3.20 -3.75
N SER A 83 5.71 -3.03 -4.23
CA SER A 83 5.32 -3.32 -5.61
C SER A 83 5.60 -2.17 -6.59
N PHE A 84 5.98 -0.98 -6.10
CA PHE A 84 6.16 0.21 -6.94
C PHE A 84 7.49 0.17 -7.70
N ASP A 85 7.43 0.57 -8.95
CA ASP A 85 8.63 0.89 -9.72
C ASP A 85 9.20 2.28 -9.32
N VAL A 86 10.31 2.66 -9.95
CA VAL A 86 11.00 3.94 -9.65
C VAL A 86 10.13 5.15 -9.98
N GLY A 87 9.32 5.07 -11.05
CA GLY A 87 8.41 6.14 -11.47
C GLY A 87 7.26 6.31 -10.47
N GLU A 88 6.60 5.20 -10.13
CA GLU A 88 5.52 5.18 -9.12
C GLU A 88 6.01 5.63 -7.74
N ALA A 89 7.22 5.24 -7.35
CA ALA A 89 7.83 5.69 -6.11
C ALA A 89 8.06 7.22 -6.09
N ALA A 90 8.48 7.80 -7.23
CA ALA A 90 8.63 9.25 -7.36
C ALA A 90 7.27 9.95 -7.31
N GLN A 91 6.25 9.42 -8.02
CA GLN A 91 4.88 9.94 -8.02
C GLN A 91 4.28 9.94 -6.61
N PHE A 92 4.38 8.82 -5.89
CA PHE A 92 3.92 8.70 -4.52
C PHE A 92 4.58 9.73 -3.59
N GLN A 93 5.93 9.78 -3.59
CA GLN A 93 6.67 10.68 -2.70
C GLN A 93 6.40 12.16 -3.02
N ALA A 94 6.38 12.53 -4.31
CA ALA A 94 6.12 13.90 -4.74
C ALA A 94 4.70 14.35 -4.37
N MET A 95 3.69 13.49 -4.55
CA MET A 95 2.31 13.80 -4.19
C MET A 95 2.08 13.81 -2.69
N ALA A 96 2.62 12.86 -1.93
CA ALA A 96 2.56 12.87 -0.47
C ALA A 96 3.21 14.16 0.09
N HIS A 97 4.31 14.62 -0.52
CA HIS A 97 4.94 15.88 -0.16
C HIS A 97 4.07 17.08 -0.51
N LYS A 98 3.52 17.14 -1.74
CA LYS A 98 2.68 18.23 -2.22
C LYS A 98 1.40 18.39 -1.40
N LEU A 99 0.79 17.26 -1.01
CA LEU A 99 -0.45 17.23 -0.21
C LEU A 99 -0.20 17.27 1.29
N GLU A 100 1.06 17.31 1.71
CA GLU A 100 1.50 17.33 3.12
C GLU A 100 0.96 16.16 3.95
N LEU A 101 0.80 14.98 3.33
CA LEU A 101 0.24 13.80 3.98
C LEU A 101 1.20 13.23 5.03
N SER A 102 0.65 12.82 6.16
CA SER A 102 1.33 12.12 7.25
C SER A 102 0.51 10.97 7.84
N GLU A 103 -0.82 11.00 7.70
CA GLU A 103 -1.71 9.96 8.19
C GLU A 103 -1.61 8.70 7.32
N LEU A 104 -1.48 7.51 7.94
CA LEU A 104 -1.34 6.25 7.20
C LEU A 104 -2.51 5.97 6.28
N LYS A 105 -3.74 6.29 6.70
CA LYS A 105 -4.94 6.14 5.87
C LYS A 105 -4.81 6.90 4.55
N ASP A 106 -4.37 8.15 4.60
CA ASP A 106 -4.23 8.98 3.40
C ASP A 106 -3.06 8.53 2.52
N LEU A 107 -1.95 8.10 3.15
CA LEU A 107 -0.81 7.52 2.45
C LEU A 107 -1.20 6.21 1.75
N ILE A 108 -1.97 5.34 2.40
CA ILE A 108 -2.52 4.12 1.78
C ILE A 108 -3.39 4.50 0.58
N ASN A 109 -4.33 5.43 0.75
CA ASN A 109 -5.22 5.88 -0.32
C ASN A 109 -4.44 6.47 -1.50
N LEU A 110 -3.38 7.21 -1.24
CA LEU A 110 -2.52 7.76 -2.29
C LEU A 110 -1.88 6.67 -3.16
N THR A 111 -1.58 5.48 -2.60
CA THR A 111 -1.00 4.37 -3.39
C THR A 111 -1.90 3.87 -4.52
N PHE A 112 -3.19 4.20 -4.52
CA PHE A 112 -4.16 3.79 -5.54
C PHE A 112 -4.41 4.84 -6.64
N CYS A 113 -3.89 6.05 -6.48
CA CYS A 113 -4.14 7.13 -7.42
C CYS A 113 -2.91 7.96 -7.82
N CYS A 114 -1.77 7.80 -7.16
CA CYS A 114 -0.57 8.59 -7.46
C CYS A 114 -0.07 8.40 -8.90
N GLN A 115 -0.35 7.26 -9.56
CA GLN A 115 0.02 6.95 -10.95
C GLN A 115 -0.66 7.87 -11.97
N GLN A 116 -1.72 8.59 -11.58
CA GLN A 116 -2.38 9.59 -12.43
C GLN A 116 -1.54 10.86 -12.59
N THR A 117 -0.53 11.05 -11.75
CA THR A 117 0.30 12.25 -11.72
C THR A 117 1.52 12.11 -12.62
N THR A 118 2.07 13.24 -13.06
CA THR A 118 3.32 13.26 -13.81
C THR A 118 4.41 13.89 -12.96
N VAL A 119 5.51 13.17 -12.77
CA VAL A 119 6.68 13.67 -12.03
C VAL A 119 7.88 13.74 -12.95
N ILE A 120 8.42 14.94 -13.14
CA ILE A 120 9.63 15.14 -13.93
C ILE A 120 10.82 15.16 -12.98
N THR A 121 11.61 14.10 -13.03
CA THR A 121 12.86 13.97 -12.25
C THR A 121 14.08 14.37 -13.08
N ASP A 122 13.97 14.28 -14.42
CA ASP A 122 15.01 14.64 -15.37
C ASP A 122 14.41 15.36 -16.58
N PHE A 123 14.91 16.56 -16.87
CA PHE A 123 14.50 17.38 -18.01
C PHE A 123 15.33 17.14 -19.28
N SER A 124 16.29 16.20 -19.26
CA SER A 124 17.17 15.93 -20.40
C SER A 124 16.49 15.19 -21.55
N ASP A 125 15.42 14.39 -21.25
CA ASP A 125 14.63 13.64 -22.24
C ASP A 125 13.16 14.06 -22.18
N LEU A 126 12.85 15.19 -22.82
CA LEU A 126 11.48 15.67 -22.91
C LEU A 126 10.55 14.74 -23.69
N ALA A 127 11.09 13.96 -24.63
CA ALA A 127 10.28 13.01 -25.37
C ALA A 127 9.78 11.86 -24.48
N ALA A 128 10.62 11.36 -23.56
CA ALA A 128 10.21 10.41 -22.54
C ALA A 128 9.18 11.03 -21.59
N VAL A 129 9.45 12.23 -21.05
CA VAL A 129 8.53 12.95 -20.18
C VAL A 129 7.13 13.09 -20.79
N GLY A 130 7.07 13.44 -22.09
CA GLY A 130 5.76 13.60 -22.76
C GLY A 130 5.03 12.28 -22.98
N ARG A 131 5.74 11.18 -23.23
CA ARG A 131 5.15 9.84 -23.30
C ARG A 131 4.60 9.41 -21.94
N ASP A 132 5.38 9.58 -20.89
CA ASP A 132 4.96 9.25 -19.52
C ASP A 132 3.74 10.08 -19.10
N HIS A 133 3.75 11.38 -19.42
CA HIS A 133 2.59 12.24 -19.17
C HIS A 133 1.34 11.75 -19.90
N TYR A 134 1.47 11.40 -21.17
CA TYR A 134 0.36 10.85 -21.96
C TYR A 134 -0.16 9.54 -21.36
N MET A 135 0.72 8.63 -20.98
CA MET A 135 0.37 7.37 -20.31
C MET A 135 -0.39 7.61 -19.00
N ASN A 136 0.11 8.52 -18.15
CA ASN A 136 -0.51 8.83 -16.86
C ASN A 136 -1.93 9.40 -17.02
N LEU A 137 -2.16 10.23 -18.05
CA LEU A 137 -3.52 10.75 -18.38
C LEU A 137 -4.48 9.66 -18.84
N HIS A 138 -3.96 8.54 -19.38
CA HIS A 138 -4.76 7.44 -19.91
C HIS A 138 -4.75 6.20 -19.00
N GLY A 139 -4.41 6.37 -17.71
CA GLY A 139 -4.40 5.30 -16.72
C GLY A 139 -3.41 4.16 -17.02
N GLY A 140 -2.31 4.47 -17.68
CA GLY A 140 -1.29 3.50 -18.09
C GLY A 140 -1.68 2.62 -19.29
N CYS A 141 -2.87 2.82 -19.87
CA CYS A 141 -3.39 2.02 -20.97
C CYS A 141 -3.41 2.83 -22.27
N THR A 142 -2.43 2.59 -23.14
CA THR A 142 -2.41 3.16 -24.49
C THR A 142 -1.84 2.16 -25.48
N THR A 143 -2.15 2.32 -26.76
CA THR A 143 -1.63 1.43 -27.80
C THR A 143 -0.23 1.85 -28.25
N VAL A 144 0.56 0.90 -28.73
CA VAL A 144 1.89 1.18 -29.33
C VAL A 144 1.76 2.21 -30.46
N THR A 145 0.72 2.09 -31.29
CA THR A 145 0.48 3.00 -32.43
C THR A 145 0.22 4.44 -31.96
N GLU A 146 -0.50 4.64 -30.86
CA GLU A 146 -0.72 5.97 -30.28
C GLU A 146 0.59 6.57 -29.76
N LEU A 147 1.41 5.77 -29.07
CA LEU A 147 2.72 6.22 -28.57
C LEU A 147 3.70 6.55 -29.70
N GLU A 148 3.69 5.78 -30.79
CA GLU A 148 4.54 6.03 -31.97
C GLU A 148 4.11 7.29 -32.73
N ALA A 149 2.82 7.62 -32.72
CA ALA A 149 2.27 8.83 -33.35
C ALA A 149 2.42 10.08 -32.49
N LEU A 150 2.73 9.92 -31.19
CA LEU A 150 2.82 11.02 -30.23
C LEU A 150 4.11 11.82 -30.42
N ASP A 151 3.99 13.14 -30.59
CA ASP A 151 5.11 14.06 -30.40
C ASP A 151 5.34 14.28 -28.89
N GLY A 152 6.14 13.39 -28.29
CA GLY A 152 6.41 13.44 -26.85
C GLY A 152 7.11 14.73 -26.42
N GLU A 153 8.02 15.27 -27.26
CA GLU A 153 8.74 16.49 -26.91
C GLU A 153 7.79 17.72 -26.86
N GLU A 154 6.89 17.85 -27.85
CA GLU A 154 5.90 18.92 -27.84
C GLU A 154 4.89 18.73 -26.71
N THR A 155 4.47 17.48 -26.43
CA THR A 155 3.60 17.16 -25.29
C THR A 155 4.21 17.60 -23.95
N ALA A 156 5.49 17.28 -23.71
CA ALA A 156 6.19 17.74 -22.52
C ALA A 156 6.31 19.26 -22.43
N ARG A 157 6.61 19.91 -23.59
CA ARG A 157 6.68 21.38 -23.65
C ARG A 157 5.34 22.04 -23.31
N GLN A 158 4.23 21.48 -23.79
CA GLN A 158 2.89 21.96 -23.47
C GLN A 158 2.58 21.80 -22.00
N LEU A 159 2.90 20.64 -21.38
CA LEU A 159 2.78 20.42 -19.94
C LEU A 159 3.55 21.49 -19.15
N ILE A 160 4.84 21.70 -19.47
CA ILE A 160 5.68 22.67 -18.77
C ILE A 160 5.13 24.12 -18.95
N LYS A 161 4.71 24.49 -20.18
CA LYS A 161 4.15 25.81 -20.47
C LYS A 161 2.78 26.05 -19.82
N SER A 162 1.99 25.01 -19.57
CA SER A 162 0.69 25.14 -18.90
C SER A 162 0.81 25.69 -17.48
N GLY A 163 1.98 25.57 -16.87
CA GLY A 163 2.20 25.90 -15.47
C GLY A 163 1.58 24.86 -14.54
N GLY A 164 1.53 25.15 -13.25
CA GLY A 164 0.92 24.26 -12.26
C GLY A 164 1.85 23.16 -11.74
N GLY A 165 3.07 23.04 -12.25
CA GLY A 165 4.09 22.17 -11.67
C GLY A 165 4.51 22.63 -10.28
N THR A 166 4.52 21.73 -9.31
CA THR A 166 4.99 21.96 -7.95
C THR A 166 6.37 21.36 -7.77
N VAL A 167 7.35 22.15 -7.35
CA VAL A 167 8.71 21.66 -7.06
C VAL A 167 8.70 20.93 -5.72
N THR A 168 9.20 19.70 -5.71
CA THR A 168 9.34 18.87 -4.52
C THR A 168 10.78 18.31 -4.46
N PRO A 169 11.21 17.76 -3.31
CA PRO A 169 12.48 17.03 -3.25
C PRO A 169 12.59 15.82 -4.19
N TYR A 170 11.47 15.38 -4.75
CA TYR A 170 11.35 14.18 -5.59
C TYR A 170 11.15 14.48 -7.08
N GLY A 171 11.18 15.75 -7.45
CA GLY A 171 10.96 16.24 -8.82
C GLY A 171 9.87 17.29 -8.91
N VAL A 172 9.57 17.71 -10.13
CA VAL A 172 8.48 18.65 -10.42
C VAL A 172 7.22 17.83 -10.70
N VAL A 173 6.21 17.95 -9.83
CA VAL A 173 4.97 17.19 -9.93
C VAL A 173 3.83 18.02 -10.53
N TYR A 174 3.15 17.43 -11.49
CA TYR A 174 1.89 17.88 -12.08
C TYR A 174 0.81 16.89 -11.64
N ASP A 175 -0.22 17.35 -10.92
CA ASP A 175 -1.24 16.46 -10.36
C ASP A 175 -2.26 15.96 -11.40
N ASN A 176 -2.29 16.55 -12.60
CA ASN A 176 -3.19 16.15 -13.69
C ASN A 176 -4.68 16.12 -13.29
N GLY A 177 -5.05 16.84 -12.22
CA GLY A 177 -6.39 16.80 -11.66
C GLY A 177 -6.70 15.58 -10.80
N MET A 178 -5.67 14.80 -10.40
CA MET A 178 -5.81 13.68 -9.47
C MET A 178 -6.54 14.12 -8.20
N LYS A 179 -7.45 13.29 -7.75
CA LYS A 179 -8.12 13.43 -6.45
C LYS A 179 -7.75 12.26 -5.56
N LEU A 180 -7.47 12.55 -4.31
CA LEU A 180 -7.25 11.51 -3.32
C LEU A 180 -8.56 10.77 -3.06
N GLU A 181 -8.67 9.56 -3.60
CA GLU A 181 -9.83 8.69 -3.44
C GLU A 181 -9.75 7.98 -2.09
N GLN A 182 -10.91 7.77 -1.46
CA GLN A 182 -11.01 7.06 -0.19
C GLN A 182 -11.33 5.57 -0.44
N VAL A 183 -10.38 4.85 -1.05
CA VAL A 183 -10.48 3.40 -1.32
C VAL A 183 -10.34 2.60 -0.03
N TYR A 184 -9.45 3.04 0.85
CA TYR A 184 -9.28 2.52 2.20
C TYR A 184 -10.06 3.38 3.19
N ASP A 185 -10.97 2.76 3.93
CA ASP A 185 -11.86 3.44 4.89
C ASP A 185 -11.25 3.60 6.29
N GLY A 186 -10.17 2.90 6.60
CA GLY A 186 -9.53 2.82 7.91
C GLY A 186 -9.72 1.46 8.59
N GLN A 187 -10.50 0.55 8.03
CA GLN A 187 -10.76 -0.78 8.57
C GLN A 187 -10.45 -1.90 7.59
N PHE A 188 -11.09 -1.90 6.40
CA PHE A 188 -10.95 -2.96 5.41
C PHE A 188 -9.88 -2.62 4.39
N PHE A 189 -8.80 -3.39 4.39
CA PHE A 189 -7.73 -3.19 3.42
C PHE A 189 -8.23 -3.52 2.00
N PRO A 190 -8.04 -2.61 1.03
CA PRO A 190 -8.41 -2.86 -0.36
C PRO A 190 -7.66 -4.06 -0.95
N CYS A 191 -8.32 -4.75 -1.89
CA CYS A 191 -7.68 -5.81 -2.65
C CYS A 191 -6.54 -5.25 -3.50
N TYR A 192 -5.40 -5.92 -3.50
CA TYR A 192 -4.28 -5.64 -4.40
C TYR A 192 -3.54 -6.93 -4.73
N TYR A 193 -2.93 -6.98 -5.91
CA TYR A 193 -2.02 -8.05 -6.28
C TYR A 193 -0.60 -7.67 -5.88
N TYR A 194 -0.13 -8.28 -4.79
CA TYR A 194 1.23 -8.09 -4.32
C TYR A 194 2.15 -9.22 -4.77
N GLU A 195 1.69 -10.47 -4.67
CA GLU A 195 2.43 -11.64 -5.12
C GLU A 195 1.66 -12.38 -6.23
N PRO A 196 2.27 -12.51 -7.45
CA PRO A 196 1.60 -13.22 -8.55
C PRO A 196 1.32 -14.70 -8.26
N ARG A 197 1.95 -15.28 -7.22
CA ARG A 197 1.82 -16.69 -6.82
C ARG A 197 0.92 -16.90 -5.61
N ALA A 198 0.39 -15.85 -5.02
CA ALA A 198 -0.50 -15.99 -3.89
C ALA A 198 -1.83 -16.64 -4.29
N THR A 199 -2.34 -17.51 -3.43
CA THR A 199 -3.73 -17.93 -3.47
C THR A 199 -4.56 -16.89 -2.75
N MET A 200 -5.46 -16.24 -3.47
CA MET A 200 -6.28 -15.15 -2.94
C MET A 200 -7.62 -15.69 -2.46
N VAL A 201 -7.91 -15.46 -1.19
CA VAL A 201 -9.14 -15.87 -0.52
C VAL A 201 -9.87 -14.65 0.01
N ALA A 202 -11.16 -14.55 -0.33
CA ALA A 202 -12.07 -13.59 0.25
C ALA A 202 -12.67 -14.18 1.54
N ALA A 203 -12.58 -13.45 2.64
CA ALA A 203 -13.22 -13.82 3.91
C ALA A 203 -14.31 -12.79 4.24
N THR A 204 -15.49 -13.31 4.60
CA THR A 204 -16.63 -12.51 5.08
C THR A 204 -17.18 -13.11 6.37
N PRO A 205 -17.82 -12.33 7.25
CA PRO A 205 -18.49 -12.89 8.42
C PRO A 205 -19.59 -13.88 8.01
N LYS A 206 -19.71 -15.02 8.67
CA LYS A 206 -20.82 -15.99 8.43
C LYS A 206 -22.19 -15.38 8.66
N SER A 207 -22.28 -14.34 9.50
CA SER A 207 -23.51 -13.58 9.72
C SER A 207 -23.95 -12.74 8.51
N GLU A 208 -23.00 -12.37 7.63
CA GLU A 208 -23.20 -11.51 6.44
C GLU A 208 -22.49 -12.07 5.22
N PRO A 209 -22.81 -13.29 4.78
CA PRO A 209 -22.04 -14.00 3.74
C PRO A 209 -22.13 -13.37 2.35
N GLU A 210 -23.13 -12.56 2.10
CA GLU A 210 -23.35 -11.87 0.81
C GLU A 210 -22.81 -10.42 0.81
N ASN A 211 -22.09 -10.01 1.87
CA ASN A 211 -21.51 -8.69 1.92
C ASN A 211 -20.39 -8.59 0.87
N THR A 212 -20.57 -7.71 -0.08
CA THR A 212 -19.59 -7.43 -1.16
C THR A 212 -18.83 -6.13 -0.96
N GLU A 213 -19.22 -5.32 0.02
CA GLU A 213 -18.60 -4.01 0.30
C GLU A 213 -17.42 -4.13 1.29
N HIS A 214 -17.50 -5.10 2.22
CA HIS A 214 -16.53 -5.29 3.30
C HIS A 214 -15.92 -6.68 3.25
N ILE A 215 -15.09 -6.93 2.24
CA ILE A 215 -14.38 -8.20 2.06
C ILE A 215 -12.99 -8.08 2.68
N THR A 216 -12.63 -9.10 3.46
CA THR A 216 -11.27 -9.28 3.98
C THR A 216 -10.47 -10.15 3.02
N TRP A 217 -9.35 -9.65 2.53
CA TRP A 217 -8.51 -10.34 1.56
C TRP A 217 -7.35 -11.04 2.26
N LEU A 218 -7.23 -12.36 2.05
CA LEU A 218 -6.12 -13.19 2.51
C LEU A 218 -5.28 -13.60 1.30
N TYR A 219 -3.97 -13.43 1.40
CA TYR A 219 -3.00 -13.74 0.33
C TYR A 219 -2.10 -14.89 0.79
N LEU A 220 -2.56 -16.11 0.61
CA LEU A 220 -1.87 -17.30 1.07
C LEU A 220 -0.64 -17.63 0.22
N PRO A 221 0.49 -18.12 0.83
CA PRO A 221 0.60 -18.51 2.24
C PRO A 221 0.77 -17.32 3.20
N MET A 222 0.10 -17.35 4.35
CA MET A 222 0.23 -16.40 5.46
C MET A 222 0.50 -17.15 6.75
N ALA A 223 1.16 -16.52 7.73
CA ALA A 223 1.27 -17.03 9.08
C ALA A 223 -0.13 -17.08 9.73
N GLN A 224 -0.37 -18.04 10.63
CA GLN A 224 -1.67 -18.13 11.32
C GLN A 224 -1.97 -16.85 12.10
N GLU A 225 -0.98 -16.32 12.79
CA GLU A 225 -1.08 -15.06 13.54
C GLU A 225 -1.44 -13.87 12.64
N GLU A 226 -0.93 -13.85 11.41
CA GLU A 226 -1.27 -12.81 10.43
C GLU A 226 -2.73 -12.94 9.98
N ILE A 227 -3.20 -14.16 9.69
CA ILE A 227 -4.59 -14.44 9.34
C ILE A 227 -5.52 -13.98 10.47
N ASP A 228 -5.25 -14.38 11.69
CA ASP A 228 -6.07 -14.07 12.85
C ASP A 228 -6.18 -12.54 13.06
N ARG A 229 -5.08 -11.81 12.91
CA ARG A 229 -5.04 -10.35 13.06
C ARG A 229 -5.78 -9.63 11.93
N VAL A 230 -5.65 -10.10 10.69
CA VAL A 230 -6.39 -9.55 9.55
C VAL A 230 -7.90 -9.76 9.71
N LEU A 231 -8.32 -10.95 10.16
CA LEU A 231 -9.72 -11.25 10.46
C LEU A 231 -10.25 -10.41 11.63
N GLN A 232 -9.49 -10.31 12.72
CA GLN A 232 -9.86 -9.49 13.87
C GLN A 232 -10.06 -8.02 13.50
N ARG A 233 -9.19 -7.46 12.65
CA ARG A 233 -9.32 -6.09 12.14
C ARG A 233 -10.62 -5.88 11.38
N SER A 234 -11.07 -6.90 10.68
CA SER A 234 -12.34 -6.90 9.93
C SER A 234 -13.57 -7.21 10.79
N GLY A 235 -13.40 -7.35 12.11
CA GLY A 235 -14.49 -7.67 13.03
C GLY A 235 -14.87 -9.15 13.10
N ILE A 236 -14.05 -10.04 12.51
CA ILE A 236 -14.22 -11.50 12.60
C ILE A 236 -13.34 -11.99 13.74
N ALA A 237 -13.96 -12.31 14.89
CA ALA A 237 -13.22 -12.63 16.11
C ALA A 237 -12.52 -14.00 16.08
N ASP A 238 -13.07 -14.96 15.32
CA ASP A 238 -12.54 -16.31 15.20
C ASP A 238 -12.60 -16.73 13.71
N SER A 239 -11.59 -17.43 13.25
CA SER A 239 -11.55 -17.99 11.89
C SER A 239 -12.73 -18.94 11.62
N ALA A 240 -13.26 -19.60 12.66
CA ALA A 240 -14.47 -20.40 12.57
C ALA A 240 -15.73 -19.60 12.24
N ASP A 241 -15.74 -18.27 12.47
CA ASP A 241 -16.84 -17.36 12.13
C ASP A 241 -16.68 -16.75 10.72
N ALA A 242 -15.59 -17.01 10.04
CA ALA A 242 -15.35 -16.59 8.68
C ALA A 242 -15.97 -17.58 7.67
N ARG A 243 -16.61 -17.03 6.62
CA ARG A 243 -16.88 -17.75 5.38
C ARG A 243 -15.75 -17.42 4.41
N LEU A 244 -15.08 -18.43 3.90
CA LEU A 244 -13.99 -18.30 2.96
C LEU A 244 -14.48 -18.60 1.54
N ARG A 245 -13.98 -17.84 0.55
CA ARG A 245 -14.23 -18.06 -0.87
C ARG A 245 -12.92 -17.90 -1.64
N LEU A 246 -12.59 -18.92 -2.42
CA LEU A 246 -11.42 -18.86 -3.30
C LEU A 246 -11.69 -17.89 -4.46
N GLU A 247 -10.90 -16.85 -4.60
CA GLU A 247 -11.04 -15.83 -5.65
C GLU A 247 -10.02 -16.03 -6.78
N HIS A 248 -8.79 -16.35 -6.42
CA HIS A 248 -7.73 -16.60 -7.38
C HIS A 248 -6.73 -17.62 -6.83
N SER A 249 -6.33 -18.55 -7.68
CA SER A 249 -5.29 -19.53 -7.35
C SER A 249 -4.53 -19.93 -8.61
N GLN A 250 -3.24 -20.17 -8.44
CA GLN A 250 -2.39 -20.82 -9.45
C GLN A 250 -2.17 -22.31 -9.17
N LEU A 251 -2.88 -22.86 -8.18
CA LEU A 251 -2.86 -24.29 -7.88
C LEU A 251 -3.55 -25.07 -9.00
N PRO A 252 -3.22 -26.36 -9.18
CA PRO A 252 -3.95 -27.24 -10.11
C PRO A 252 -5.44 -27.27 -9.82
N ASP A 253 -6.27 -27.41 -10.87
CA ASP A 253 -7.73 -27.40 -10.75
C ASP A 253 -8.27 -28.47 -9.77
N GLU A 254 -7.61 -29.63 -9.70
CA GLU A 254 -7.96 -30.70 -8.76
C GLU A 254 -7.83 -30.28 -7.29
N VAL A 255 -6.85 -29.39 -6.99
CA VAL A 255 -6.64 -28.84 -5.64
C VAL A 255 -7.66 -27.73 -5.37
N ASN A 256 -7.93 -26.87 -6.36
CA ASN A 256 -8.92 -25.81 -6.23
C ASN A 256 -10.33 -26.36 -5.95
N VAL A 257 -10.71 -27.44 -6.61
CA VAL A 257 -12.00 -28.11 -6.36
C VAL A 257 -12.10 -28.62 -4.91
N LEU A 258 -11.00 -29.11 -4.34
CA LEU A 258 -11.00 -29.57 -2.95
C LEU A 258 -11.15 -28.38 -1.97
N LEU A 259 -10.48 -27.27 -2.24
CA LEU A 259 -10.59 -26.05 -1.43
C LEU A 259 -12.00 -25.46 -1.46
N ASP A 260 -12.70 -25.52 -2.60
CA ASP A 260 -14.07 -25.04 -2.75
C ASP A 260 -15.12 -25.97 -2.08
N MET A 261 -14.79 -27.23 -1.84
CA MET A 261 -15.71 -28.22 -1.25
C MET A 261 -15.63 -28.26 0.29
N GLU A 262 -14.62 -27.69 0.90
CA GLU A 262 -14.43 -27.71 2.37
C GLU A 262 -15.06 -26.49 3.09
N HIS A 263 -15.72 -25.61 2.35
CA HIS A 263 -16.31 -24.36 2.81
C HIS A 263 -17.76 -24.22 2.32
#